data_a0b6ee869e21082ced1cd618f010f4c0
#
_entry.id   a0b6ee869e21082ced1cd618f010f4c0
#
_cell.length_a   1.000
_cell.length_b   1.000
_cell.length_c   1.000
_cell.angle_alpha   90.00
_cell.angle_beta   90.00
_cell.angle_gamma   90.00
#
_symmetry.space_group_name_H-M   'P 1'
#
loop_
_entity.id
_entity.type
_entity.pdbx_description
1 polymer ?
#
loop_
_entity_poly.entity_id
_entity_poly.type
_entity_poly.pdbx_seq_one_letter_code
_entity_poly.pdbx_strand_id
1 'polypeptide(L)'
;MPTTDVAPRIERLSAISARRVIDPDVDVAGAVGDGQVVPDELLSTRDLDLPLDDAQRRRLAREETAAITEEGIRFEAVLMAGFSLGIQRSPAVTDPWITYALHEMGEETRHSRLFVRLVEQLEPTARNPFNRGLLGAVKRRVLGSVIKRPALLYTLVLAGEEIPDLIQKRQAEHPATDPFLAAVNRYHRQEEARHLAFARIRLPDVWAGASRYERTQVRRLAPFIIQCQLEGLLHPGIYRTVGLPGWSTWRAVHRSEAVIGLRHEATRPILRELQAAGAFRPGRVSRGWRRLCGVDRFGRALDG
;
A
#
# COMPACT_ATOMS: atom_id res chain seq x y z
N MET A 1 -29.46 2.87 6.95
CA MET A 1 -30.14 2.60 5.66
C MET A 1 -29.31 1.53 4.95
N PRO A 2 -29.85 0.36 4.71
CA PRO A 2 -29.13 -0.71 4.00
C PRO A 2 -29.37 -0.51 2.50
N THR A 3 -28.41 -0.43 1.65
CA THR A 3 -27.62 -1.47 0.95
C THR A 3 -28.32 -2.10 -0.27
N THR A 4 -29.41 -1.51 -0.84
CA THR A 4 -30.03 -1.99 -2.09
C THR A 4 -29.16 -1.75 -3.33
N ASP A 5 -28.02 -1.06 -3.20
CA ASP A 5 -27.17 -0.63 -4.32
C ASP A 5 -25.74 -1.25 -4.29
N VAL A 6 -25.42 -2.10 -3.32
CA VAL A 6 -24.06 -2.67 -3.19
C VAL A 6 -23.80 -3.76 -4.22
N ALA A 7 -24.69 -4.74 -4.35
CA ALA A 7 -24.51 -5.87 -5.27
C ALA A 7 -24.38 -5.40 -6.74
N PRO A 8 -25.27 -4.54 -7.30
CA PRO A 8 -25.11 -4.04 -8.66
C PRO A 8 -23.80 -3.26 -8.91
N ARG A 9 -23.29 -2.58 -7.89
CA ARG A 9 -22.00 -1.86 -7.99
C ARG A 9 -20.83 -2.84 -8.09
N ILE A 10 -20.85 -3.93 -7.30
CA ILE A 10 -19.83 -4.98 -7.32
C ILE A 10 -19.89 -5.74 -8.65
N GLU A 11 -21.09 -6.09 -9.13
CA GLU A 11 -21.29 -6.76 -10.41
C GLU A 11 -20.75 -5.93 -11.58
N ARG A 12 -20.91 -4.60 -11.52
CA ARG A 12 -20.32 -3.68 -12.51
C ARG A 12 -18.79 -3.73 -12.50
N LEU A 13 -18.16 -3.76 -11.30
CA LEU A 13 -16.70 -3.91 -11.20
C LEU A 13 -16.26 -5.26 -11.79
N SER A 14 -16.93 -6.35 -11.46
CA SER A 14 -16.67 -7.69 -12.04
C SER A 14 -16.76 -7.68 -13.56
N ALA A 15 -17.80 -7.03 -14.11
CA ALA A 15 -17.97 -6.92 -15.56
C ALA A 15 -16.84 -6.10 -16.24
N ILE A 16 -16.29 -5.10 -15.54
CA ILE A 16 -15.14 -4.33 -16.06
C ILE A 16 -13.88 -5.20 -16.02
N SER A 17 -13.58 -5.88 -14.92
CA SER A 17 -12.44 -6.79 -14.79
C SER A 17 -12.47 -7.92 -15.82
N ALA A 18 -13.65 -8.50 -16.07
CA ALA A 18 -13.82 -9.56 -17.07
C ALA A 18 -13.55 -9.10 -18.53
N ARG A 19 -13.83 -7.83 -18.84
CA ARG A 19 -13.65 -7.27 -20.20
C ARG A 19 -12.26 -6.74 -20.47
N ARG A 20 -11.51 -6.38 -19.42
CA ARG A 20 -10.25 -5.66 -19.50
C ARG A 20 -9.15 -6.45 -18.84
N VAL A 21 -8.84 -7.60 -19.41
CA VAL A 21 -7.70 -8.42 -18.98
C VAL A 21 -6.46 -7.90 -19.68
N ILE A 22 -5.49 -7.41 -18.90
CA ILE A 22 -4.16 -7.01 -19.38
C ILE A 22 -3.19 -8.08 -18.88
N ASP A 23 -2.39 -8.65 -19.78
CA ASP A 23 -1.28 -9.53 -19.39
C ASP A 23 0.02 -8.72 -19.35
N PRO A 24 0.54 -8.40 -18.16
CA PRO A 24 1.72 -7.55 -18.03
C PRO A 24 2.98 -8.20 -18.63
N ASP A 25 3.00 -9.50 -18.82
CA ASP A 25 4.14 -10.19 -19.42
C ASP A 25 4.22 -9.90 -20.94
N VAL A 26 3.07 -9.51 -21.55
CA VAL A 26 2.96 -9.15 -22.96
C VAL A 26 2.80 -7.64 -23.15
N ASP A 27 1.89 -7.04 -22.36
CA ASP A 27 1.42 -5.66 -22.57
C ASP A 27 2.34 -4.61 -21.93
N VAL A 28 3.13 -4.98 -20.91
CA VAL A 28 4.11 -4.11 -20.26
C VAL A 28 5.52 -4.53 -20.66
N ALA A 29 5.85 -4.27 -21.92
CA ALA A 29 7.16 -4.60 -22.48
C ALA A 29 8.25 -3.63 -22.00
N GLY A 30 9.51 -4.09 -22.03
CA GLY A 30 10.68 -3.26 -21.73
C GLY A 30 11.49 -3.75 -20.54
N ALA A 31 12.50 -2.96 -20.23
CA ALA A 31 13.41 -3.21 -19.12
C ALA A 31 13.85 -1.87 -18.49
N VAL A 32 14.25 -1.95 -17.23
CA VAL A 32 14.85 -0.82 -16.49
C VAL A 32 16.17 -0.43 -17.15
N GLY A 33 16.32 0.84 -17.49
CA GLY A 33 17.55 1.39 -18.05
C GLY A 33 18.71 1.43 -17.03
N ASP A 34 19.92 1.75 -17.52
CA ASP A 34 21.12 1.85 -16.67
C ASP A 34 21.19 3.16 -15.86
N GLY A 35 20.29 4.09 -16.15
CA GLY A 35 20.20 5.39 -15.48
C GLY A 35 19.60 5.34 -14.07
N GLN A 36 19.35 6.54 -13.54
CA GLN A 36 18.61 6.70 -12.29
C GLN A 36 17.13 6.44 -12.54
N VAL A 37 16.55 5.47 -11.82
CA VAL A 37 15.17 4.99 -12.09
C VAL A 37 14.10 5.98 -11.64
N VAL A 38 14.38 6.77 -10.61
CA VAL A 38 13.53 7.89 -10.17
C VAL A 38 14.42 9.10 -9.90
N PRO A 39 13.96 10.33 -10.21
CA PRO A 39 14.75 11.54 -9.97
C PRO A 39 14.93 11.86 -8.48
N ASP A 40 15.88 12.72 -8.16
CA ASP A 40 16.24 13.07 -6.77
C ASP A 40 15.06 13.63 -5.98
N GLU A 41 14.18 14.37 -6.64
CA GLU A 41 12.96 14.96 -6.06
C GLU A 41 11.96 13.90 -5.54
N LEU A 42 12.08 12.68 -6.02
CA LEU A 42 11.22 11.55 -5.59
C LEU A 42 11.92 10.61 -4.59
N LEU A 43 13.23 10.79 -4.35
CA LEU A 43 13.94 10.00 -3.34
C LEU A 43 13.47 10.37 -1.93
N SER A 44 13.53 9.38 -1.04
CA SER A 44 13.19 9.57 0.37
C SER A 44 14.13 10.55 1.08
N THR A 45 15.32 10.74 0.55
CA THR A 45 16.40 11.58 1.10
C THR A 45 16.40 13.02 0.58
N ARG A 46 15.45 13.40 -0.27
CA ARG A 46 15.43 14.71 -0.96
C ARG A 46 15.52 15.95 -0.05
N ASP A 47 15.04 15.84 1.20
CA ASP A 47 15.10 16.92 2.20
C ASP A 47 16.37 16.87 3.06
N LEU A 48 17.24 15.90 2.83
CA LEU A 48 18.45 15.70 3.63
C LEU A 48 19.68 16.11 2.81
N ASP A 49 20.52 16.95 3.40
CA ASP A 49 21.81 17.29 2.83
C ASP A 49 22.80 16.15 3.06
N LEU A 50 22.83 15.20 2.12
CA LEU A 50 23.67 14.01 2.17
C LEU A 50 24.72 14.06 1.06
N PRO A 51 26.00 13.79 1.38
CA PRO A 51 27.10 13.82 0.41
C PRO A 51 27.10 12.55 -0.47
N LEU A 52 26.07 12.41 -1.32
CA LEU A 52 25.95 11.32 -2.27
C LEU A 52 26.45 11.75 -3.64
N ASP A 53 27.30 10.92 -4.25
CA ASP A 53 27.66 11.07 -5.67
C ASP A 53 26.56 10.48 -6.59
N ASP A 54 26.70 10.68 -7.91
CA ASP A 54 25.71 10.22 -8.89
C ASP A 54 25.55 8.70 -8.91
N ALA A 55 26.59 7.93 -8.66
CA ALA A 55 26.53 6.48 -8.60
C ALA A 55 25.74 6.02 -7.37
N GLN A 56 25.99 6.67 -6.23
CA GLN A 56 25.23 6.43 -4.98
C GLN A 56 23.76 6.83 -5.13
N ARG A 57 23.43 7.93 -5.80
CA ARG A 57 22.04 8.34 -6.07
C ARG A 57 21.32 7.33 -6.96
N ARG A 58 21.97 6.91 -8.07
CA ARG A 58 21.42 5.85 -8.92
C ARG A 58 21.18 4.55 -8.14
N ARG A 59 22.14 4.15 -7.30
CA ARG A 59 21.99 2.96 -6.45
C ARG A 59 20.85 3.12 -5.46
N LEU A 60 20.76 4.26 -4.77
CA LEU A 60 19.71 4.55 -3.82
C LEU A 60 18.32 4.47 -4.47
N ALA A 61 18.15 5.08 -5.65
CA ALA A 61 16.90 5.03 -6.41
C ALA A 61 16.46 3.60 -6.74
N ARG A 62 17.39 2.72 -7.15
CA ARG A 62 17.10 1.31 -7.42
C ARG A 62 16.72 0.55 -6.14
N GLU A 63 17.43 0.78 -5.05
CA GLU A 63 17.17 0.09 -3.77
C GLU A 63 15.85 0.54 -3.14
N GLU A 64 15.49 1.82 -3.20
CA GLU A 64 14.19 2.31 -2.71
C GLU A 64 13.04 1.75 -3.54
N THR A 65 13.16 1.80 -4.87
CA THR A 65 12.14 1.25 -5.78
C THR A 65 11.96 -0.25 -5.55
N ALA A 66 13.06 -1.01 -5.46
CA ALA A 66 13.00 -2.45 -5.21
C ALA A 66 12.37 -2.77 -3.84
N ALA A 67 12.74 -2.04 -2.79
CA ALA A 67 12.19 -2.29 -1.45
C ALA A 67 10.67 -2.02 -1.38
N ILE A 68 10.19 -0.96 -2.02
CA ILE A 68 8.75 -0.66 -2.13
C ILE A 68 8.04 -1.77 -2.90
N THR A 69 8.60 -2.18 -4.05
CA THR A 69 8.02 -3.25 -4.89
C THR A 69 8.00 -4.61 -4.17
N GLU A 70 9.08 -4.97 -3.46
CA GLU A 70 9.11 -6.20 -2.65
C GLU A 70 8.05 -6.23 -1.54
N GLU A 71 7.79 -5.11 -0.88
CA GLU A 71 6.73 -5.04 0.14
C GLU A 71 5.35 -5.07 -0.52
N GLY A 72 5.17 -4.55 -1.75
CA GLY A 72 3.98 -4.71 -2.56
C GLY A 72 3.65 -6.19 -2.78
N ILE A 73 4.59 -6.98 -3.31
CA ILE A 73 4.41 -8.44 -3.51
C ILE A 73 3.97 -9.14 -2.21
N ARG A 74 4.58 -8.78 -1.06
CA ARG A 74 4.21 -9.37 0.23
C ARG A 74 2.83 -8.94 0.71
N PHE A 75 2.44 -7.71 0.40
CA PHE A 75 1.12 -7.19 0.74
C PHE A 75 0.03 -7.88 -0.09
N GLU A 76 0.20 -7.98 -1.42
CA GLU A 76 -0.73 -8.69 -2.31
C GLU A 76 -0.92 -10.16 -1.87
N ALA A 77 0.14 -10.84 -1.44
CA ALA A 77 0.01 -12.19 -0.88
C ALA A 77 -0.84 -12.23 0.39
N VAL A 78 -0.78 -11.22 1.26
CA VAL A 78 -1.63 -11.12 2.47
C VAL A 78 -3.08 -10.82 2.09
N LEU A 79 -3.31 -9.95 1.11
CA LEU A 79 -4.62 -9.60 0.57
C LEU A 79 -5.30 -10.84 0.00
N MET A 80 -4.64 -11.55 -0.91
CA MET A 80 -5.15 -12.81 -1.50
C MET A 80 -5.46 -13.85 -0.43
N ALA A 81 -4.61 -14.03 0.58
CA ALA A 81 -4.86 -14.94 1.70
C ALA A 81 -6.09 -14.52 2.50
N GLY A 82 -6.30 -13.23 2.70
CA GLY A 82 -7.48 -12.67 3.39
C GLY A 82 -8.77 -12.93 2.61
N PHE A 83 -8.76 -12.71 1.30
CA PHE A 83 -9.92 -12.99 0.44
C PHE A 83 -10.21 -14.47 0.35
N SER A 84 -9.20 -15.33 0.16
CA SER A 84 -9.35 -16.78 0.17
C SER A 84 -10.02 -17.28 1.47
N LEU A 85 -9.59 -16.75 2.61
CA LEU A 85 -10.19 -17.07 3.90
C LEU A 85 -11.63 -16.55 4.01
N GLY A 86 -11.92 -15.38 3.48
CA GLY A 86 -13.26 -14.80 3.41
C GLY A 86 -14.21 -15.66 2.57
N ILE A 87 -13.77 -16.07 1.38
CA ILE A 87 -14.52 -16.96 0.49
C ILE A 87 -14.81 -18.31 1.18
N GLN A 88 -13.78 -18.92 1.79
CA GLN A 88 -13.93 -20.20 2.50
C GLN A 88 -14.97 -20.14 3.63
N ARG A 89 -15.15 -18.96 4.25
CA ARG A 89 -16.09 -18.76 5.36
C ARG A 89 -17.46 -18.25 4.94
N SER A 90 -17.63 -17.92 3.66
CA SER A 90 -18.90 -17.35 3.18
C SER A 90 -20.01 -18.42 3.22
N PRO A 91 -21.19 -18.09 3.75
CA PRO A 91 -22.35 -18.99 3.70
C PRO A 91 -22.97 -19.07 2.30
N ALA A 92 -22.68 -18.11 1.42
CA ALA A 92 -23.23 -18.01 0.07
C ALA A 92 -22.09 -17.78 -0.94
N VAL A 93 -21.66 -18.85 -1.63
CA VAL A 93 -20.58 -18.79 -2.62
C VAL A 93 -20.96 -18.06 -3.91
N THR A 94 -22.23 -17.76 -4.09
CA THR A 94 -22.76 -17.00 -5.24
C THR A 94 -22.92 -15.50 -4.94
N ASP A 95 -22.47 -15.04 -3.76
CA ASP A 95 -22.52 -13.62 -3.44
C ASP A 95 -21.62 -12.84 -4.43
N PRO A 96 -22.09 -11.74 -5.03
CA PRO A 96 -21.33 -10.95 -6.02
C PRO A 96 -19.92 -10.53 -5.58
N TRP A 97 -19.70 -10.30 -4.28
CA TRP A 97 -18.37 -9.95 -3.78
C TRP A 97 -17.35 -11.07 -3.98
N ILE A 98 -17.77 -12.33 -3.99
CA ILE A 98 -16.86 -13.46 -4.22
C ILE A 98 -16.36 -13.48 -5.64
N THR A 99 -17.25 -13.26 -6.61
CA THR A 99 -16.86 -13.16 -8.02
C THR A 99 -15.85 -12.04 -8.23
N TYR A 100 -16.09 -10.87 -7.62
CA TYR A 100 -15.16 -9.76 -7.72
C TYR A 100 -13.82 -10.07 -7.03
N ALA A 101 -13.85 -10.62 -5.81
CA ALA A 101 -12.63 -11.00 -5.09
C ALA A 101 -11.77 -12.01 -5.88
N LEU A 102 -12.40 -12.93 -6.63
CA LEU A 102 -11.68 -13.85 -7.52
C LEU A 102 -11.04 -13.14 -8.72
N HIS A 103 -11.70 -12.12 -9.29
CA HIS A 103 -11.10 -11.25 -10.31
C HIS A 103 -9.89 -10.50 -9.74
N GLU A 104 -10.06 -9.82 -8.61
CA GLU A 104 -9.00 -9.07 -7.93
C GLU A 104 -7.81 -9.97 -7.61
N MET A 105 -8.01 -11.16 -7.02
CA MET A 105 -6.93 -12.12 -6.78
C MET A 105 -6.21 -12.55 -8.06
N GLY A 106 -6.90 -12.67 -9.20
CA GLY A 106 -6.31 -12.92 -10.50
C GLY A 106 -5.46 -11.75 -11.00
N GLU A 107 -5.91 -10.52 -10.75
CA GLU A 107 -5.17 -9.28 -11.05
C GLU A 107 -3.91 -9.18 -10.17
N GLU A 108 -4.00 -9.45 -8.86
CA GLU A 108 -2.87 -9.45 -7.92
C GLU A 108 -1.77 -10.47 -8.28
N THR A 109 -2.14 -11.62 -8.82
CA THR A 109 -1.12 -12.58 -9.30
C THR A 109 -0.37 -12.06 -10.52
N ARG A 110 -1.00 -11.24 -11.37
CA ARG A 110 -0.33 -10.57 -12.49
C ARG A 110 0.55 -9.43 -12.04
N HIS A 111 0.09 -8.61 -11.07
CA HIS A 111 0.88 -7.56 -10.44
C HIS A 111 2.14 -8.14 -9.81
N SER A 112 2.00 -9.17 -8.98
CA SER A 112 3.13 -9.84 -8.33
C SER A 112 4.16 -10.37 -9.32
N ARG A 113 3.75 -10.97 -10.47
CA ARG A 113 4.69 -11.43 -11.51
C ARG A 113 5.47 -10.26 -12.13
N LEU A 114 4.78 -9.16 -12.46
CA LEU A 114 5.42 -7.96 -12.99
C LEU A 114 6.39 -7.35 -11.99
N PHE A 115 6.00 -7.30 -10.72
CA PHE A 115 6.84 -6.79 -9.64
C PHE A 115 8.07 -7.66 -9.41
N VAL A 116 7.96 -8.99 -9.49
CA VAL A 116 9.13 -9.90 -9.45
C VAL A 116 10.09 -9.56 -10.58
N ARG A 117 9.60 -9.42 -11.82
CA ARG A 117 10.43 -9.04 -12.97
C ARG A 117 11.10 -7.67 -12.79
N LEU A 118 10.40 -6.69 -12.21
CA LEU A 118 10.97 -5.38 -11.91
C LEU A 118 12.07 -5.48 -10.84
N VAL A 119 11.84 -6.23 -9.76
CA VAL A 119 12.85 -6.41 -8.69
C VAL A 119 14.10 -7.11 -9.22
N GLU A 120 13.95 -8.15 -10.06
CA GLU A 120 15.07 -8.83 -10.70
C GLU A 120 15.94 -7.87 -11.52
N GLN A 121 15.34 -6.95 -12.26
CA GLN A 121 16.06 -5.96 -13.06
C GLN A 121 16.68 -4.82 -12.23
N LEU A 122 16.13 -4.54 -11.07
CA LEU A 122 16.69 -3.54 -10.15
C LEU A 122 17.91 -4.06 -9.37
N GLU A 123 18.08 -5.37 -9.27
CA GLU A 123 19.20 -6.07 -8.62
C GLU A 123 19.48 -5.54 -7.19
N PRO A 124 18.49 -5.55 -6.26
CA PRO A 124 18.69 -5.01 -4.93
C PRO A 124 19.67 -5.85 -4.11
N THR A 125 20.50 -5.17 -3.33
CA THR A 125 21.38 -5.81 -2.34
C THR A 125 20.98 -5.48 -0.90
N ALA A 126 20.09 -4.52 -0.70
CA ALA A 126 19.58 -4.15 0.60
C ALA A 126 18.82 -5.31 1.26
N ARG A 127 18.99 -5.43 2.57
CA ARG A 127 18.29 -6.45 3.36
C ARG A 127 17.37 -5.76 4.37
N ASN A 128 16.07 -6.03 4.25
CA ASN A 128 15.09 -5.47 5.18
C ASN A 128 15.18 -6.17 6.56
N PRO A 129 15.62 -5.48 7.62
CA PRO A 129 15.73 -6.07 8.95
C PRO A 129 14.36 -6.38 9.58
N PHE A 130 13.29 -5.70 9.15
CA PHE A 130 11.94 -5.91 9.67
C PHE A 130 11.29 -7.20 9.16
N ASN A 131 11.84 -7.82 8.12
CA ASN A 131 11.36 -9.08 7.57
C ASN A 131 12.11 -10.32 8.12
N ARG A 132 13.08 -10.12 9.04
CA ARG A 132 13.99 -11.17 9.53
C ARG A 132 13.93 -11.33 11.04
N GLY A 133 14.40 -12.47 11.51
CA GLY A 133 14.51 -12.78 12.93
C GLY A 133 13.18 -12.62 13.69
N LEU A 134 13.27 -12.16 14.92
CA LEU A 134 12.10 -11.95 15.80
C LEU A 134 11.11 -10.92 15.24
N LEU A 135 11.60 -9.81 14.68
CA LEU A 135 10.72 -8.78 14.09
C LEU A 135 9.90 -9.34 12.94
N GLY A 136 10.53 -10.11 12.04
CA GLY A 136 9.81 -10.76 10.96
C GLY A 136 8.80 -11.81 11.45
N ALA A 137 9.12 -12.55 12.51
CA ALA A 137 8.17 -13.48 13.11
C ALA A 137 6.95 -12.77 13.71
N VAL A 138 7.17 -11.66 14.43
CA VAL A 138 6.09 -10.83 14.98
C VAL A 138 5.23 -10.23 13.85
N LYS A 139 5.87 -9.67 12.80
CA LYS A 139 5.16 -9.13 11.62
C LYS A 139 4.23 -10.20 11.01
N ARG A 140 4.74 -11.40 10.72
CA ARG A 140 3.95 -12.50 10.15
C ARG A 140 2.79 -12.91 11.06
N ARG A 141 3.00 -12.96 12.39
CA ARG A 141 1.94 -13.29 13.35
C ARG A 141 0.84 -12.22 13.38
N VAL A 142 1.21 -10.94 13.34
CA VAL A 142 0.26 -9.83 13.27
C VAL A 142 -0.56 -9.92 11.98
N LEU A 143 0.09 -10.06 10.82
CA LEU A 143 -0.59 -10.19 9.52
C LEU A 143 -1.51 -11.42 9.47
N GLY A 144 -1.07 -12.59 9.97
CA GLY A 144 -1.92 -13.78 10.08
C GLY A 144 -3.13 -13.60 11.02
N SER A 145 -3.08 -12.61 11.93
CA SER A 145 -4.22 -12.23 12.77
C SER A 145 -5.17 -11.26 12.05
N VAL A 146 -4.63 -10.37 11.22
CA VAL A 146 -5.37 -9.39 10.42
C VAL A 146 -6.31 -10.06 9.42
N ILE A 147 -5.82 -11.02 8.65
CA ILE A 147 -6.60 -11.71 7.60
C ILE A 147 -7.86 -12.41 8.11
N LYS A 148 -7.95 -12.64 9.43
CA LYS A 148 -9.11 -13.26 10.09
C LYS A 148 -10.23 -12.28 10.46
N ARG A 149 -10.01 -10.98 10.25
CA ARG A 149 -10.87 -9.86 10.72
C ARG A 149 -11.23 -8.93 9.57
N PRO A 150 -12.41 -9.08 8.98
CA PRO A 150 -12.79 -8.38 7.75
C PRO A 150 -12.64 -6.86 7.82
N ALA A 151 -13.14 -6.20 8.88
CA ALA A 151 -13.05 -4.74 8.97
C ALA A 151 -11.60 -4.24 9.13
N LEU A 152 -10.75 -5.00 9.83
CA LEU A 152 -9.32 -4.68 9.95
C LEU A 152 -8.60 -4.97 8.61
N LEU A 153 -8.92 -6.10 7.95
CA LEU A 153 -8.36 -6.46 6.65
C LEU A 153 -8.67 -5.36 5.62
N TYR A 154 -9.94 -5.00 5.41
CA TYR A 154 -10.31 -3.97 4.44
C TYR A 154 -9.75 -2.57 4.77
N THR A 155 -9.55 -2.26 6.06
CA THR A 155 -8.83 -1.04 6.46
C THR A 155 -7.37 -1.08 6.01
N LEU A 156 -6.72 -2.24 6.10
CA LEU A 156 -5.31 -2.39 5.66
C LEU A 156 -5.19 -2.58 4.14
N VAL A 157 -6.21 -3.15 3.48
CA VAL A 157 -6.31 -3.14 2.00
C VAL A 157 -6.34 -1.71 1.51
N LEU A 158 -7.22 -0.85 2.02
CA LEU A 158 -7.22 0.56 1.65
C LEU A 158 -5.86 1.24 1.87
N ALA A 159 -5.14 0.88 2.94
CA ALA A 159 -3.82 1.45 3.19
C ALA A 159 -2.77 0.90 2.22
N GLY A 160 -2.84 -0.38 1.91
CA GLY A 160 -1.93 -1.05 0.98
C GLY A 160 -2.07 -0.58 -0.46
N GLU A 161 -3.25 -0.07 -0.84
CA GLU A 161 -3.52 0.47 -2.18
C GLU A 161 -3.36 2.00 -2.27
N GLU A 162 -3.87 2.77 -1.31
CA GLU A 162 -3.79 4.24 -1.33
C GLU A 162 -2.34 4.76 -1.23
N ILE A 163 -1.50 4.08 -0.45
CA ILE A 163 -0.11 4.51 -0.24
C ILE A 163 0.75 4.27 -1.48
N PRO A 164 0.78 3.06 -2.06
CA PRO A 164 1.48 2.81 -3.32
C PRO A 164 0.91 3.62 -4.48
N ASP A 165 -0.42 3.78 -4.60
CA ASP A 165 -1.03 4.58 -5.66
C ASP A 165 -0.48 6.00 -5.69
N LEU A 166 -0.34 6.65 -4.53
CA LEU A 166 0.25 8.00 -4.46
C LEU A 166 1.72 8.03 -4.88
N ILE A 167 2.53 7.05 -4.44
CA ILE A 167 3.95 6.94 -4.79
C ILE A 167 4.07 6.69 -6.30
N GLN A 168 3.36 5.71 -6.81
CA GLN A 168 3.36 5.30 -8.21
C GLN A 168 2.83 6.41 -9.12
N LYS A 169 1.83 7.17 -8.67
CA LYS A 169 1.34 8.35 -9.37
C LYS A 169 2.46 9.36 -9.60
N ARG A 170 3.14 9.75 -8.53
CA ARG A 170 4.24 10.72 -8.61
C ARG A 170 5.36 10.23 -9.52
N GLN A 171 5.71 8.95 -9.44
CA GLN A 171 6.72 8.34 -10.31
C GLN A 171 6.26 8.26 -11.77
N ALA A 172 5.02 7.82 -12.04
CA ALA A 172 4.51 7.69 -13.39
C ALA A 172 4.32 9.02 -14.14
N GLU A 173 4.07 10.10 -13.40
CA GLU A 173 3.84 11.46 -13.93
C GLU A 173 5.13 12.28 -14.07
N HIS A 174 6.23 11.86 -13.42
CA HIS A 174 7.48 12.60 -13.49
C HIS A 174 8.26 12.26 -14.78
N PRO A 175 8.64 13.27 -15.59
CA PRO A 175 9.26 13.05 -16.91
C PRO A 175 10.64 12.40 -16.86
N ALA A 176 11.38 12.53 -15.75
CA ALA A 176 12.68 11.92 -15.56
C ALA A 176 12.64 10.52 -14.90
N THR A 177 11.47 9.97 -14.65
CA THR A 177 11.35 8.58 -14.21
C THR A 177 11.66 7.63 -15.37
N ASP A 178 12.33 6.51 -15.05
CA ASP A 178 12.61 5.47 -16.04
C ASP A 178 11.33 5.07 -16.79
N PRO A 179 11.35 5.00 -18.13
CA PRO A 179 10.15 4.76 -18.93
C PRO A 179 9.46 3.42 -18.63
N PHE A 180 10.24 2.36 -18.33
CA PHE A 180 9.68 1.07 -17.96
C PHE A 180 9.02 1.11 -16.58
N LEU A 181 9.70 1.70 -15.58
CA LEU A 181 9.10 1.91 -14.26
C LEU A 181 7.82 2.74 -14.34
N ALA A 182 7.81 3.79 -15.14
CA ALA A 182 6.62 4.61 -15.36
C ALA A 182 5.48 3.81 -16.02
N ALA A 183 5.79 2.89 -16.95
CA ALA A 183 4.81 2.00 -17.56
C ALA A 183 4.26 0.98 -16.56
N VAL A 184 5.11 0.36 -15.73
CA VAL A 184 4.72 -0.54 -14.64
C VAL A 184 3.74 0.15 -13.70
N ASN A 185 4.09 1.36 -13.26
CA ASN A 185 3.26 2.13 -12.33
C ASN A 185 1.91 2.54 -12.95
N ARG A 186 1.87 2.93 -14.22
CA ARG A 186 0.60 3.25 -14.92
C ARG A 186 -0.30 2.03 -15.06
N TYR A 187 0.27 0.87 -15.40
CA TYR A 187 -0.48 -0.38 -15.50
C TYR A 187 -1.10 -0.76 -14.14
N HIS A 188 -0.28 -0.84 -13.09
CA HIS A 188 -0.72 -1.21 -11.76
C HIS A 188 -1.86 -0.28 -11.28
N ARG A 189 -1.64 1.02 -11.28
CA ARG A 189 -2.65 2.01 -10.87
C ARG A 189 -3.97 1.91 -11.64
N GLN A 190 -3.94 1.50 -12.89
CA GLN A 190 -5.15 1.34 -13.70
C GLN A 190 -6.04 0.21 -13.18
N GLU A 191 -5.46 -0.87 -12.68
CA GLU A 191 -6.20 -1.97 -12.07
C GLU A 191 -6.58 -1.65 -10.63
N GLU A 192 -5.67 -1.05 -9.84
CA GLU A 192 -5.91 -0.64 -8.45
C GLU A 192 -7.08 0.32 -8.24
N ALA A 193 -7.42 1.12 -9.21
CA ALA A 193 -8.61 1.97 -9.14
C ALA A 193 -9.90 1.17 -8.89
N ARG A 194 -9.97 -0.09 -9.37
CA ARG A 194 -11.12 -1.00 -9.14
C ARG A 194 -11.05 -1.63 -7.76
N HIS A 195 -9.85 -2.05 -7.32
CA HIS A 195 -9.59 -2.63 -5.99
C HIS A 195 -9.97 -1.63 -4.89
N LEU A 196 -9.51 -0.39 -5.01
CA LEU A 196 -9.90 0.71 -4.12
C LEU A 196 -11.41 0.96 -4.12
N ALA A 197 -12.05 0.94 -5.30
CA ALA A 197 -13.51 1.11 -5.39
C ALA A 197 -14.25 -0.03 -4.69
N PHE A 198 -13.81 -1.27 -4.86
CA PHE A 198 -14.38 -2.43 -4.18
C PHE A 198 -14.19 -2.37 -2.66
N ALA A 199 -12.97 -2.09 -2.20
CA ALA A 199 -12.68 -1.97 -0.78
C ALA A 199 -13.56 -0.89 -0.11
N ARG A 200 -13.77 0.27 -0.78
CA ARG A 200 -14.66 1.34 -0.30
C ARG A 200 -16.13 0.91 -0.26
N ILE A 201 -16.60 0.14 -1.25
CA ILE A 201 -17.96 -0.40 -1.27
C ILE A 201 -18.17 -1.41 -0.14
N ARG A 202 -17.18 -2.25 0.15
CA ARG A 202 -17.28 -3.31 1.16
C ARG A 202 -17.09 -2.83 2.59
N LEU A 203 -16.29 -1.77 2.79
CA LEU A 203 -15.95 -1.30 4.14
C LEU A 203 -17.15 -1.02 5.05
N PRO A 204 -18.23 -0.34 4.62
CA PRO A 204 -19.40 -0.12 5.46
C PRO A 204 -20.06 -1.41 5.95
N ASP A 205 -20.19 -2.42 5.08
CA ASP A 205 -20.82 -3.71 5.42
C ASP A 205 -19.98 -4.50 6.43
N VAL A 206 -18.67 -4.65 6.15
CA VAL A 206 -17.78 -5.36 7.08
C VAL A 206 -17.63 -4.61 8.40
N TRP A 207 -17.71 -3.26 8.38
CA TRP A 207 -17.74 -2.46 9.60
C TRP A 207 -19.02 -2.67 10.40
N ALA A 208 -20.18 -2.72 9.76
CA ALA A 208 -21.47 -2.98 10.42
C ALA A 208 -21.47 -4.34 11.11
N GLY A 209 -20.92 -5.39 10.47
CA GLY A 209 -20.78 -6.74 11.02
C GLY A 209 -19.64 -6.93 12.04
N ALA A 210 -18.74 -5.94 12.18
CA ALA A 210 -17.55 -6.08 13.01
C ALA A 210 -17.89 -6.16 14.52
N SER A 211 -17.19 -7.05 15.23
CA SER A 211 -17.29 -7.15 16.69
C SER A 211 -16.73 -5.89 17.38
N ARG A 212 -17.10 -5.68 18.66
CA ARG A 212 -16.55 -4.57 19.46
C ARG A 212 -15.02 -4.63 19.55
N TYR A 213 -14.47 -5.83 19.62
CA TYR A 213 -13.01 -6.05 19.66
C TYR A 213 -12.35 -5.61 18.35
N GLU A 214 -12.88 -6.04 17.22
CA GLU A 214 -12.38 -5.68 15.91
C GLU A 214 -12.48 -4.16 15.64
N ARG A 215 -13.60 -3.54 15.98
CA ARG A 215 -13.78 -2.08 15.92
C ARG A 215 -12.73 -1.34 16.76
N THR A 216 -12.36 -1.89 17.92
CA THR A 216 -11.29 -1.34 18.75
C THR A 216 -9.94 -1.45 18.07
N GLN A 217 -9.67 -2.57 17.39
CA GLN A 217 -8.43 -2.76 16.63
C GLN A 217 -8.32 -1.79 15.46
N VAL A 218 -9.37 -1.60 14.66
CA VAL A 218 -9.39 -0.60 13.59
C VAL A 218 -9.12 0.80 14.12
N ARG A 219 -9.71 1.16 15.27
CA ARG A 219 -9.53 2.51 15.86
C ARG A 219 -8.18 2.74 16.50
N ARG A 220 -7.53 1.70 17.04
CA ARG A 220 -6.32 1.85 17.88
C ARG A 220 -5.10 1.15 17.32
N LEU A 221 -5.25 -0.03 16.72
CA LEU A 221 -4.12 -0.84 16.25
C LEU A 221 -3.82 -0.59 14.76
N ALA A 222 -4.84 -0.41 13.92
CA ALA A 222 -4.62 -0.19 12.48
C ALA A 222 -3.67 0.99 12.19
N PRO A 223 -3.80 2.18 12.82
CA PRO A 223 -2.88 3.27 12.51
C PRO A 223 -1.43 2.96 12.90
N PHE A 224 -1.20 2.13 13.91
CA PHE A 224 0.14 1.67 14.27
C PHE A 224 0.68 0.67 13.24
N ILE A 225 -0.15 -0.29 12.78
CA ILE A 225 0.25 -1.25 11.75
C ILE A 225 0.61 -0.50 10.46
N ILE A 226 -0.24 0.44 10.02
CA ILE A 226 0.01 1.25 8.82
C ILE A 226 1.30 2.06 8.96
N GLN A 227 1.54 2.67 10.12
CA GLN A 227 2.80 3.38 10.39
C GLN A 227 4.01 2.44 10.26
N CYS A 228 3.95 1.24 10.84
CA CYS A 228 5.02 0.26 10.73
C CYS A 228 5.23 -0.23 9.29
N GLN A 229 4.16 -0.36 8.49
CA GLN A 229 4.27 -0.70 7.07
C GLN A 229 4.98 0.40 6.29
N LEU A 230 4.58 1.66 6.45
CA LEU A 230 5.23 2.82 5.83
C LEU A 230 6.72 2.92 6.20
N GLU A 231 7.04 2.74 7.48
CA GLU A 231 8.42 2.75 7.95
C GLU A 231 9.24 1.55 7.44
N GLY A 232 8.57 0.46 7.10
CA GLY A 232 9.16 -0.75 6.53
C GLY A 232 9.45 -0.67 5.03
N LEU A 233 8.73 0.18 4.28
CA LEU A 233 8.97 0.40 2.85
C LEU A 233 10.39 0.96 2.61
N LEU A 234 10.79 1.92 3.43
CA LEU A 234 12.09 2.59 3.37
C LEU A 234 12.93 2.16 4.58
N HIS A 235 13.47 0.97 4.53
CA HIS A 235 14.14 0.35 5.68
C HIS A 235 15.65 0.70 5.79
N PRO A 236 16.28 0.54 6.97
CA PRO A 236 17.67 0.94 7.18
C PRO A 236 18.71 0.26 6.26
N GLY A 237 18.37 -0.91 5.71
CA GLY A 237 19.24 -1.65 4.81
C GLY A 237 19.54 -0.91 3.51
N ILE A 238 18.57 -0.13 3.01
CA ILE A 238 18.68 0.66 1.77
C ILE A 238 19.87 1.63 1.87
N TYR A 239 19.92 2.43 2.92
CA TYR A 239 20.93 3.48 3.09
C TYR A 239 22.35 2.93 3.27
N ARG A 240 22.47 1.69 3.79
CA ARG A 240 23.78 1.02 3.90
C ARG A 240 24.40 0.66 2.56
N THR A 241 23.59 0.43 1.54
CA THR A 241 24.11 0.07 0.20
C THR A 241 24.83 1.22 -0.48
N VAL A 242 24.58 2.44 -0.02
CA VAL A 242 25.25 3.68 -0.50
C VAL A 242 26.22 4.28 0.52
N GLY A 243 26.65 3.47 1.51
CA GLY A 243 27.66 3.88 2.50
C GLY A 243 27.15 4.76 3.65
N LEU A 244 25.83 5.00 3.73
CA LEU A 244 25.26 5.80 4.81
C LEU A 244 25.01 4.98 6.09
N PRO A 245 25.02 5.60 7.29
CA PRO A 245 24.70 4.92 8.53
C PRO A 245 23.19 4.59 8.60
N GLY A 246 22.82 3.36 8.24
CA GLY A 246 21.46 2.94 7.93
C GLY A 246 20.38 3.36 8.94
N TRP A 247 20.59 3.12 10.25
CA TRP A 247 19.58 3.45 11.27
C TRP A 247 19.39 4.95 11.54
N SER A 248 20.48 5.74 11.52
CA SER A 248 20.40 7.18 11.70
C SER A 248 19.77 7.86 10.50
N THR A 249 20.18 7.47 9.29
CA THR A 249 19.59 7.96 8.05
C THR A 249 18.10 7.60 7.97
N TRP A 250 17.74 6.35 8.26
CA TRP A 250 16.35 5.92 8.32
C TRP A 250 15.50 6.78 9.27
N ARG A 251 16.02 7.08 10.46
CA ARG A 251 15.31 7.96 11.40
C ARG A 251 15.19 9.40 10.89
N ALA A 252 16.23 9.93 10.23
CA ALA A 252 16.20 11.27 9.63
C ALA A 252 15.15 11.34 8.52
N VAL A 253 15.15 10.38 7.59
CA VAL A 253 14.18 10.25 6.50
C VAL A 253 12.75 10.23 7.04
N HIS A 254 12.44 9.38 8.02
CA HIS A 254 11.07 9.26 8.56
C HIS A 254 10.64 10.47 9.42
N ARG A 255 11.54 11.42 9.69
CA ARG A 255 11.27 12.70 10.34
C ARG A 255 11.28 13.88 9.38
N SER A 256 11.68 13.68 8.11
CA SER A 256 11.69 14.74 7.11
C SER A 256 10.27 15.21 6.76
N GLU A 257 10.14 16.47 6.39
CA GLU A 257 8.85 17.06 6.02
C GLU A 257 8.25 16.35 4.81
N ALA A 258 9.08 15.98 3.83
CA ALA A 258 8.65 15.27 2.64
C ALA A 258 8.01 13.91 2.93
N VAL A 259 8.63 13.09 3.80
CA VAL A 259 8.09 11.76 4.14
C VAL A 259 6.88 11.87 5.08
N ILE A 260 6.88 12.84 5.99
CA ILE A 260 5.71 13.14 6.83
C ILE A 260 4.55 13.62 5.97
N GLY A 261 4.79 14.54 5.03
CA GLY A 261 3.79 15.05 4.09
C GLY A 261 3.20 13.96 3.21
N LEU A 262 4.05 13.10 2.63
CA LEU A 262 3.61 11.93 1.85
C LEU A 262 2.71 11.00 2.67
N ARG A 263 3.11 10.69 3.90
CA ARG A 263 2.32 9.86 4.81
C ARG A 263 0.95 10.47 5.08
N HIS A 264 0.89 11.75 5.40
CA HIS A 264 -0.38 12.45 5.67
C HIS A 264 -1.29 12.44 4.44
N GLU A 265 -0.75 12.74 3.26
CA GLU A 265 -1.49 12.74 2.01
C GLU A 265 -2.06 11.37 1.68
N ALA A 266 -1.23 10.31 1.75
CA ALA A 266 -1.62 8.95 1.44
C ALA A 266 -2.63 8.35 2.43
N THR A 267 -2.62 8.78 3.71
CA THR A 267 -3.47 8.15 4.73
C THR A 267 -4.77 8.89 5.04
N ARG A 268 -4.89 10.16 4.65
CA ARG A 268 -6.13 10.93 4.81
C ARG A 268 -7.35 10.33 4.09
N PRO A 269 -7.24 9.80 2.86
CA PRO A 269 -8.35 9.10 2.21
C PRO A 269 -8.87 7.93 3.03
N ILE A 270 -7.99 7.11 3.60
CA ILE A 270 -8.35 5.95 4.44
C ILE A 270 -9.20 6.38 5.64
N LEU A 271 -8.77 7.44 6.32
CA LEU A 271 -9.52 7.98 7.46
C LEU A 271 -10.90 8.49 7.04
N ARG A 272 -11.01 9.13 5.88
CA ARG A 272 -12.31 9.61 5.34
C ARG A 272 -13.27 8.45 5.10
N GLU A 273 -12.79 7.35 4.50
CA GLU A 273 -13.61 6.16 4.28
C GLU A 273 -14.07 5.51 5.60
N LEU A 274 -13.17 5.44 6.60
CA LEU A 274 -13.53 4.97 7.94
C LEU A 274 -14.55 5.87 8.64
N GLN A 275 -14.47 7.18 8.46
CA GLN A 275 -15.46 8.12 8.99
C GLN A 275 -16.81 7.96 8.28
N ALA A 276 -16.81 7.81 6.96
CA ALA A 276 -18.00 7.55 6.15
C ALA A 276 -18.68 6.23 6.54
N ALA A 277 -17.91 5.18 6.84
CA ALA A 277 -18.40 3.91 7.36
C ALA A 277 -18.89 3.97 8.83
N GLY A 278 -18.80 5.13 9.49
CA GLY A 278 -19.23 5.29 10.90
C GLY A 278 -18.23 4.77 11.92
N ALA A 279 -16.95 4.59 11.54
CA ALA A 279 -15.93 4.10 12.48
C ALA A 279 -15.66 5.08 13.63
N PHE A 280 -15.86 6.37 13.41
CA PHE A 280 -15.66 7.41 14.42
C PHE A 280 -16.90 8.28 14.57
N ARG A 281 -17.25 8.59 15.82
CA ARG A 281 -18.19 9.67 16.11
C ARG A 281 -17.56 11.03 15.79
N PRO A 282 -18.32 12.06 15.41
CA PRO A 282 -17.79 13.41 15.22
C PRO A 282 -16.93 13.87 16.41
N GLY A 283 -15.76 14.41 16.15
CA GLY A 283 -14.81 14.85 17.18
C GLY A 283 -14.13 13.74 17.99
N ARG A 284 -14.19 12.48 17.55
CA ARG A 284 -13.66 11.31 18.28
C ARG A 284 -12.62 10.51 17.51
N VAL A 285 -11.95 11.10 16.50
CA VAL A 285 -10.81 10.45 15.83
C VAL A 285 -9.71 10.15 16.85
N SER A 286 -9.27 8.90 16.90
CA SER A 286 -8.28 8.45 17.90
C SER A 286 -6.92 9.11 17.69
N ARG A 287 -6.11 9.20 18.76
CA ARG A 287 -4.77 9.83 18.70
C ARG A 287 -3.86 9.18 17.62
N GLY A 288 -3.94 7.85 17.45
CA GLY A 288 -3.13 7.13 16.45
C GLY A 288 -3.45 7.62 15.03
N TRP A 289 -4.74 7.65 14.66
CA TRP A 289 -5.18 8.13 13.37
C TRP A 289 -4.89 9.62 13.15
N ARG A 290 -5.08 10.46 14.19
CA ARG A 290 -4.73 11.88 14.09
C ARG A 290 -3.26 12.09 13.76
N ARG A 291 -2.37 11.35 14.43
CA ARG A 291 -0.92 11.42 14.21
C ARG A 291 -0.53 10.86 12.83
N LEU A 292 -1.13 9.74 12.42
CA LEU A 292 -0.85 9.10 11.15
C LEU A 292 -1.23 10.01 9.97
N CYS A 293 -2.40 10.67 10.06
CA CYS A 293 -2.97 11.46 8.97
C CYS A 293 -2.67 12.97 9.05
N GLY A 294 -2.04 13.45 10.11
CA GLY A 294 -1.82 14.89 10.32
C GLY A 294 -3.13 15.68 10.42
N VAL A 295 -4.05 15.21 11.30
CA VAL A 295 -5.40 15.81 11.42
C VAL A 295 -5.76 16.10 12.88
N ASP A 296 -6.74 16.97 13.07
CA ASP A 296 -7.35 17.24 14.37
C ASP A 296 -8.32 16.13 14.83
N ARG A 297 -8.99 16.31 15.96
CA ARG A 297 -9.96 15.35 16.51
C ARG A 297 -11.22 15.16 15.62
N PHE A 298 -11.48 16.08 14.73
CA PHE A 298 -12.60 16.01 13.78
C PHE A 298 -12.22 15.37 12.44
N GLY A 299 -10.91 15.14 12.21
CA GLY A 299 -10.37 14.63 10.95
C GLY A 299 -10.04 15.72 9.93
N ARG A 300 -9.98 17.00 10.35
CA ARG A 300 -9.57 18.11 9.49
C ARG A 300 -8.06 18.17 9.47
N ALA A 301 -7.48 18.45 8.29
CA ALA A 301 -6.05 18.61 8.16
C ALA A 301 -5.54 19.68 9.15
N LEU A 302 -4.42 19.38 9.79
CA LEU A 302 -3.66 20.40 10.49
C LEU A 302 -2.86 21.11 9.40
N ASP A 303 -3.14 22.39 9.20
CA ASP A 303 -2.34 23.23 8.32
C ASP A 303 -0.91 23.23 8.88
N GLY A 304 0.06 22.87 8.03
CA GLY A 304 1.49 22.87 8.36
C GLY A 304 2.01 24.28 8.45
#